data_35c520cbf17bc226cec9adfc997a15a3
#
_entry.id   35c520cbf17bc226cec9adfc997a15a3
#
_cell.length_a   1.000
_cell.length_b   1.000
_cell.length_c   1.000
_cell.angle_alpha   90.00
_cell.angle_beta   90.00
_cell.angle_gamma   90.00
#
_symmetry.space_group_name_H-M   'P 1'
#
loop_
_entity.id
_entity.type
_entity.pdbx_description
1 polymer ?
#
loop_
_entity_poly.entity_id
_entity_poly.type
_entity_poly.pdbx_seq_one_letter_code
_entity_poly.pdbx_strand_id
1 'polypeptide(L)'
;MRDNEGMNLALFEARNLSKHYGSATVVKDVSFAIAPGECLGVIGPNGAGKTTTIRMCLGLTAPDAGSITFHPRRAGSVPAAGGGANRAPDSKSQSGLQLPQDALAIKAQLGVVTQFDTLDPDFSCAENLLVYGRYFGMKDAAIRARIPQLLEFAALTHKANAKPGELSGGMRRRLSLARALVNDPQLLLLDEPTTGLDPQARHLMWERLQTLLGQGTSILLTTHFMDEAERLCSRLLVLDHGKKIAEGTPRNLINQHLEPDVVEVYGAGAQALADSPLKRLAARLEVSGETVFFYTQDAKLLLQSLAYDYPKLRTLHRPANLEDLFLKMTGRQIREEA
;
A
#
# COMPACT_ATOMS: atom_id res chain seq x y z
N MET A 1 20.57 -30.65 2.08
CA MET A 1 21.31 -30.17 0.90
C MET A 1 20.38 -30.19 -0.29
N ARG A 2 19.59 -29.13 -0.49
CA ARG A 2 18.87 -28.76 -1.74
C ARG A 2 18.00 -27.54 -1.41
N ASP A 3 18.60 -26.40 -1.02
CA ASP A 3 17.91 -25.11 -0.87
C ASP A 3 18.76 -24.04 -1.56
N ASN A 4 18.90 -24.16 -2.88
CA ASN A 4 19.55 -23.14 -3.68
C ASN A 4 18.90 -23.06 -5.08
N GLU A 5 17.56 -22.98 -5.11
CA GLU A 5 16.82 -22.70 -6.34
C GLU A 5 16.24 -21.29 -6.26
N GLY A 6 16.88 -20.37 -6.99
CA GLY A 6 16.27 -19.10 -7.42
C GLY A 6 16.11 -18.06 -6.31
N MET A 7 17.18 -17.60 -5.68
CA MET A 7 17.17 -16.29 -5.00
C MET A 7 16.91 -15.22 -6.06
N ASN A 8 15.62 -14.92 -6.25
CA ASN A 8 15.21 -13.70 -6.94
C ASN A 8 15.70 -12.55 -6.03
N LEU A 9 16.83 -11.93 -6.38
CA LEU A 9 17.44 -10.86 -5.60
C LEU A 9 16.35 -9.79 -5.36
N ALA A 10 16.09 -9.51 -4.09
CA ALA A 10 15.16 -8.44 -3.73
C ALA A 10 15.59 -7.13 -4.38
N LEU A 11 14.64 -6.34 -4.88
CA LEU A 11 14.90 -4.98 -5.38
C LEU A 11 15.24 -4.04 -4.23
N PHE A 12 14.52 -4.19 -3.13
CA PHE A 12 14.65 -3.36 -1.93
C PHE A 12 14.60 -4.25 -0.69
N GLU A 13 15.48 -3.99 0.26
CA GLU A 13 15.57 -4.76 1.49
C GLU A 13 15.72 -3.85 2.70
N ALA A 14 14.91 -4.09 3.71
CA ALA A 14 14.96 -3.47 5.02
C ALA A 14 15.20 -4.56 6.07
N ARG A 15 16.26 -4.44 6.86
CA ARG A 15 16.64 -5.44 7.87
C ARG A 15 16.68 -4.82 9.27
N ASN A 16 15.93 -5.42 10.19
CA ASN A 16 15.93 -5.12 11.64
C ASN A 16 15.75 -3.63 11.96
N LEU A 17 14.89 -2.94 11.18
CA LEU A 17 14.67 -1.51 11.36
C LEU A 17 14.06 -1.22 12.71
N SER A 18 14.70 -0.32 13.44
CA SER A 18 14.19 0.20 14.72
C SER A 18 14.27 1.72 14.74
N LYS A 19 13.25 2.36 15.36
CA LYS A 19 13.20 3.81 15.52
C LYS A 19 12.54 4.21 16.82
N HIS A 20 13.19 5.13 17.52
CA HIS A 20 12.71 5.73 18.76
C HIS A 20 12.56 7.25 18.58
N TYR A 21 11.57 7.83 19.24
CA TYR A 21 11.43 9.27 19.41
C TYR A 21 11.29 9.56 20.92
N GLY A 22 12.33 10.12 21.51
CA GLY A 22 12.43 10.21 22.97
C GLY A 22 12.39 8.82 23.61
N SER A 23 11.48 8.59 24.54
CA SER A 23 11.26 7.27 25.18
C SER A 23 10.35 6.32 24.40
N ALA A 24 9.66 6.81 23.36
CA ALA A 24 8.69 6.00 22.60
C ALA A 24 9.38 5.21 21.50
N THR A 25 9.22 3.88 21.50
CA THR A 25 9.62 3.01 20.39
C THR A 25 8.50 2.98 19.35
N VAL A 26 8.75 3.57 18.17
CA VAL A 26 7.75 3.68 17.08
C VAL A 26 7.89 2.56 16.07
N VAL A 27 9.11 2.06 15.83
CA VAL A 27 9.38 0.88 14.99
C VAL A 27 10.38 0.01 15.74
N LYS A 28 10.11 -1.29 15.81
CA LYS A 28 10.92 -2.26 16.55
C LYS A 28 11.19 -3.51 15.73
N ASP A 29 12.42 -3.68 15.31
CA ASP A 29 12.93 -4.88 14.64
C ASP A 29 12.11 -5.31 13.42
N VAL A 30 11.75 -4.35 12.56
CA VAL A 30 10.96 -4.61 11.36
C VAL A 30 11.87 -4.95 10.19
N SER A 31 11.66 -6.13 9.60
CA SER A 31 12.39 -6.61 8.42
C SER A 31 11.41 -7.02 7.32
N PHE A 32 11.71 -6.62 6.08
CA PHE A 32 10.99 -7.03 4.87
C PHE A 32 11.85 -6.83 3.63
N ALA A 33 11.46 -7.46 2.55
CA ALA A 33 12.07 -7.28 1.24
C ALA A 33 10.99 -7.05 0.20
N ILE A 34 11.32 -6.41 -0.92
CA ILE A 34 10.40 -6.18 -2.05
C ILE A 34 11.06 -6.78 -3.29
N ALA A 35 10.35 -7.71 -3.93
CA ALA A 35 10.80 -8.29 -5.20
C ALA A 35 10.55 -7.33 -6.37
N PRO A 36 11.26 -7.49 -7.50
CA PRO A 36 10.96 -6.76 -8.73
C PRO A 36 9.52 -7.00 -9.20
N GLY A 37 8.77 -5.91 -9.45
CA GLY A 37 7.37 -5.94 -9.90
C GLY A 37 6.36 -6.31 -8.81
N GLU A 38 6.80 -6.42 -7.55
CA GLU A 38 5.94 -6.71 -6.41
C GLU A 38 5.25 -5.44 -5.89
N CYS A 39 4.00 -5.58 -5.44
CA CYS A 39 3.34 -4.63 -4.55
C CYS A 39 3.33 -5.17 -3.13
N LEU A 40 4.15 -4.60 -2.26
CA LEU A 40 4.13 -4.86 -0.82
C LEU A 40 3.27 -3.82 -0.11
N GLY A 41 2.18 -4.25 0.52
CA GLY A 41 1.33 -3.40 1.35
C GLY A 41 1.79 -3.41 2.81
N VAL A 42 1.90 -2.26 3.43
CA VAL A 42 2.11 -2.12 4.87
C VAL A 42 0.81 -1.63 5.49
N ILE A 43 0.14 -2.51 6.21
CA ILE A 43 -1.14 -2.22 6.86
C ILE A 43 -0.98 -2.22 8.39
N GLY A 44 -1.87 -1.53 9.07
CA GLY A 44 -1.85 -1.42 10.53
C GLY A 44 -2.68 -0.23 11.00
N PRO A 45 -3.02 -0.15 12.30
CA PRO A 45 -3.77 0.97 12.86
C PRO A 45 -2.95 2.28 12.82
N ASN A 46 -3.62 3.39 13.16
CA ASN A 46 -2.94 4.66 13.35
C ASN A 46 -1.91 4.51 14.48
N GLY A 47 -0.71 5.08 14.29
CA GLY A 47 0.39 4.91 15.23
C GLY A 47 1.14 3.57 15.15
N ALA A 48 0.79 2.64 14.25
CA ALA A 48 1.50 1.36 14.11
C ALA A 48 2.93 1.47 13.57
N GLY A 49 3.37 2.66 13.12
CA GLY A 49 4.72 2.89 12.60
C GLY A 49 4.83 2.87 11.07
N LYS A 50 3.72 2.78 10.31
CA LYS A 50 3.69 2.73 8.83
C LYS A 50 4.45 3.89 8.18
N THR A 51 4.03 5.12 8.45
CA THR A 51 4.67 6.35 7.89
C THR A 51 6.13 6.47 8.32
N THR A 52 6.48 6.11 9.56
CA THR A 52 7.88 6.11 10.02
C THR A 52 8.71 5.10 9.25
N THR A 53 8.18 3.91 8.99
CA THR A 53 8.84 2.88 8.17
C THR A 53 9.08 3.39 6.75
N ILE A 54 8.08 3.99 6.08
CA ILE A 54 8.27 4.62 4.76
C ILE A 54 9.32 5.74 4.82
N ARG A 55 9.28 6.61 5.83
CA ARG A 55 10.27 7.70 5.96
C ARG A 55 11.69 7.20 6.12
N MET A 56 11.89 6.07 6.81
CA MET A 56 13.19 5.39 6.86
C MET A 56 13.60 4.84 5.49
N CYS A 57 12.69 4.20 4.77
CA CYS A 57 12.94 3.69 3.40
C CYS A 57 13.30 4.80 2.41
N LEU A 58 12.77 6.01 2.60
CA LEU A 58 13.10 7.20 1.81
C LEU A 58 14.43 7.88 2.22
N GLY A 59 15.05 7.43 3.32
CA GLY A 59 16.20 8.13 3.90
C GLY A 59 15.86 9.55 4.40
N LEU A 60 14.60 9.80 4.75
CA LEU A 60 14.13 11.05 5.39
C LEU A 60 14.32 11.00 6.92
N THR A 61 14.37 9.80 7.47
CA THR A 61 14.60 9.53 8.88
C THR A 61 15.63 8.41 8.97
N ALA A 62 16.73 8.62 9.64
CA ALA A 62 17.69 7.56 9.89
C ALA A 62 17.12 6.56 10.89
N PRO A 63 17.18 5.24 10.64
CA PRO A 63 16.90 4.25 11.66
C PRO A 63 17.94 4.32 12.79
N ASP A 64 17.52 3.98 14.00
CA ASP A 64 18.45 3.89 15.14
C ASP A 64 19.18 2.54 15.15
N ALA A 65 18.58 1.50 14.52
CA ALA A 65 19.21 0.22 14.24
C ALA A 65 18.65 -0.38 12.93
N GLY A 66 19.41 -1.28 12.35
CA GLY A 66 19.06 -1.94 11.09
C GLY A 66 19.70 -1.31 9.86
N SER A 67 19.37 -1.81 8.69
CA SER A 67 19.94 -1.37 7.42
C SER A 67 18.90 -1.39 6.30
N ILE A 68 19.12 -0.56 5.29
CA ILE A 68 18.31 -0.50 4.08
C ILE A 68 19.23 -0.59 2.88
N THR A 69 18.91 -1.55 1.99
CA THR A 69 19.69 -1.81 0.77
C THR A 69 18.76 -1.79 -0.45
N PHE A 70 19.18 -1.14 -1.51
CA PHE A 70 18.51 -1.10 -2.80
C PHE A 70 19.38 -1.78 -3.85
N HIS A 71 18.83 -2.73 -4.59
CA HIS A 71 19.50 -3.46 -5.66
C HIS A 71 18.92 -3.06 -7.02
N PRO A 72 19.47 -2.02 -7.67
CA PRO A 72 18.93 -1.55 -8.94
C PRO A 72 18.99 -2.63 -10.00
N ARG A 73 17.90 -2.79 -10.76
CA ARG A 73 17.88 -3.67 -11.93
C ARG A 73 18.86 -3.14 -12.99
N ARG A 74 19.55 -4.03 -13.65
CA ARG A 74 20.40 -3.64 -14.80
C ARG A 74 19.50 -3.14 -15.94
N ALA A 75 19.92 -2.05 -16.60
CA ALA A 75 19.30 -1.60 -17.84
C ALA A 75 19.37 -2.76 -18.86
N GLY A 76 18.21 -3.26 -19.31
CA GLY A 76 18.09 -4.37 -20.26
C GLY A 76 17.39 -5.63 -19.76
N SER A 77 16.94 -5.70 -18.50
CA SER A 77 16.25 -6.88 -17.95
C SER A 77 14.71 -6.84 -18.09
N VAL A 78 14.14 -5.79 -18.68
CA VAL A 78 12.71 -5.69 -19.04
C VAL A 78 12.62 -5.11 -20.46
N PRO A 79 11.72 -5.62 -21.35
CA PRO A 79 11.51 -5.01 -22.66
C PRO A 79 11.04 -3.58 -22.48
N ALA A 80 11.87 -2.62 -22.88
CA ALA A 80 11.55 -1.20 -22.78
C ALA A 80 10.48 -0.83 -23.81
N ALA A 81 9.34 -0.35 -23.36
CA ALA A 81 8.52 0.56 -24.13
C ALA A 81 9.07 1.99 -23.92
N GLY A 82 9.96 2.44 -24.81
CA GLY A 82 10.39 3.83 -24.95
C GLY A 82 11.68 4.24 -24.22
N GLY A 83 12.71 4.38 -25.02
CA GLY A 83 14.03 4.99 -24.87
C GLY A 83 14.37 5.80 -23.63
N GLY A 84 15.22 5.24 -22.78
CA GLY A 84 15.87 5.94 -21.68
C GLY A 84 17.40 5.79 -21.78
N ALA A 85 18.11 6.88 -21.57
CA ALA A 85 19.51 7.09 -21.83
C ALA A 85 20.45 6.08 -21.12
N ASN A 86 21.37 5.53 -21.89
CA ASN A 86 22.56 4.77 -21.47
C ASN A 86 23.37 5.53 -20.40
N ARG A 87 23.41 4.98 -19.20
CA ARG A 87 24.44 5.27 -18.21
C ARG A 87 25.23 3.99 -18.00
N ALA A 88 26.54 4.03 -18.27
CA ALA A 88 27.45 2.91 -18.07
C ALA A 88 27.41 2.41 -16.61
N PRO A 89 27.43 1.11 -16.35
CA PRO A 89 27.39 0.56 -15.00
C PRO A 89 28.73 0.75 -14.29
N ASP A 90 28.72 1.50 -13.18
CA ASP A 90 29.82 1.53 -12.23
C ASP A 90 30.01 0.14 -11.58
N SER A 91 31.25 -0.23 -11.32
CA SER A 91 31.68 -1.52 -10.74
C SER A 91 31.12 -1.82 -9.32
N LYS A 92 30.40 -0.89 -8.70
CA LYS A 92 29.68 -1.07 -7.42
C LYS A 92 28.35 -1.85 -7.52
N SER A 93 27.93 -2.26 -8.71
CA SER A 93 26.60 -2.87 -8.93
C SER A 93 26.42 -4.29 -8.41
N GLN A 94 27.41 -4.89 -7.78
CA GLN A 94 27.29 -6.23 -7.17
C GLN A 94 26.92 -6.20 -5.67
N SER A 95 27.15 -5.09 -4.96
CA SER A 95 26.97 -5.02 -3.50
C SER A 95 25.68 -4.33 -3.02
N GLY A 96 24.82 -3.84 -3.94
CA GLY A 96 23.64 -3.03 -3.60
C GLY A 96 24.00 -1.61 -3.11
N LEU A 97 23.07 -0.69 -3.22
CA LEU A 97 23.17 0.69 -2.70
C LEU A 97 22.64 0.73 -1.27
N GLN A 98 23.30 1.39 -0.35
CA GLN A 98 22.91 1.43 1.07
C GLN A 98 22.57 2.84 1.54
N LEU A 99 21.53 2.95 2.36
CA LEU A 99 21.26 4.17 3.13
C LEU A 99 22.11 4.18 4.42
N PRO A 100 22.63 5.36 4.81
CA PRO A 100 22.50 6.68 4.17
C PRO A 100 23.53 6.99 3.08
N GLN A 101 24.55 6.14 2.89
CA GLN A 101 25.74 6.41 2.08
C GLN A 101 25.39 6.72 0.62
N ASP A 102 24.49 5.95 0.02
CA ASP A 102 24.12 6.06 -1.39
C ASP A 102 22.74 6.73 -1.60
N ALA A 103 22.34 7.60 -0.65
CA ALA A 103 20.98 8.17 -0.61
C ALA A 103 20.56 8.86 -1.93
N LEU A 104 21.46 9.61 -2.59
CA LEU A 104 21.14 10.27 -3.84
C LEU A 104 20.92 9.27 -4.98
N ALA A 105 21.76 8.24 -5.07
CA ALA A 105 21.64 7.20 -6.09
C ALA A 105 20.36 6.37 -5.90
N ILE A 106 19.99 6.06 -4.65
CA ILE A 106 18.74 5.38 -4.32
C ILE A 106 17.55 6.27 -4.68
N LYS A 107 17.53 7.53 -4.23
CA LYS A 107 16.42 8.48 -4.51
C LYS A 107 16.19 8.67 -6.01
N ALA A 108 17.25 8.62 -6.83
CA ALA A 108 17.13 8.69 -8.28
C ALA A 108 16.34 7.51 -8.89
N GLN A 109 16.21 6.39 -8.17
CA GLN A 109 15.48 5.19 -8.59
C GLN A 109 14.09 5.10 -7.98
N LEU A 110 13.74 6.04 -7.09
CA LEU A 110 12.47 6.04 -6.37
C LEU A 110 11.51 7.08 -6.93
N GLY A 111 10.22 6.74 -6.94
CA GLY A 111 9.12 7.67 -7.04
C GLY A 111 8.37 7.75 -5.71
N VAL A 112 7.90 8.91 -5.33
CA VAL A 112 7.29 9.12 -4.02
C VAL A 112 5.97 9.87 -4.15
N VAL A 113 4.91 9.31 -3.56
CA VAL A 113 3.64 9.99 -3.34
C VAL A 113 3.39 10.01 -1.83
N THR A 114 3.49 11.18 -1.24
CA THR A 114 3.27 11.42 0.19
C THR A 114 1.77 11.53 0.50
N GLN A 115 1.40 11.41 1.76
CA GLN A 115 0.01 11.54 2.23
C GLN A 115 -0.60 12.90 1.83
N PHE A 116 0.17 13.98 1.95
CA PHE A 116 -0.26 15.32 1.55
C PHE A 116 0.26 15.66 0.15
N ASP A 117 -0.52 16.44 -0.59
CA ASP A 117 -0.09 16.96 -1.89
C ASP A 117 1.08 17.95 -1.71
N THR A 118 2.14 17.71 -2.48
CA THR A 118 3.35 18.55 -2.48
C THR A 118 3.55 19.23 -3.84
N LEU A 119 2.46 19.44 -4.59
CA LEU A 119 2.47 20.20 -5.84
C LEU A 119 2.74 21.67 -5.57
N ASP A 120 3.53 22.30 -6.43
CA ASP A 120 3.76 23.72 -6.36
C ASP A 120 2.52 24.45 -6.89
N PRO A 121 1.87 25.31 -6.09
CA PRO A 121 0.62 25.96 -6.47
C PRO A 121 0.81 27.04 -7.56
N ASP A 122 2.02 27.54 -7.75
CA ASP A 122 2.32 28.59 -8.72
C ASP A 122 2.58 28.04 -10.11
N PHE A 123 2.93 26.78 -10.25
CA PHE A 123 3.19 26.09 -11.50
C PHE A 123 1.96 25.37 -12.05
N SER A 124 1.80 25.38 -13.38
CA SER A 124 0.84 24.52 -14.06
C SER A 124 1.15 23.03 -13.89
N CYS A 125 0.25 22.15 -14.31
CA CYS A 125 0.46 20.70 -14.29
C CYS A 125 1.75 20.33 -15.04
N ALA A 126 1.96 20.87 -16.25
CA ALA A 126 3.13 20.59 -17.06
C ALA A 126 4.43 21.13 -16.43
N GLU A 127 4.37 22.32 -15.83
CA GLU A 127 5.52 22.93 -15.15
C GLU A 127 5.90 22.18 -13.87
N ASN A 128 4.92 21.69 -13.08
CA ASN A 128 5.18 20.83 -11.94
C ASN A 128 5.98 19.58 -12.35
N LEU A 129 5.64 18.96 -13.48
CA LEU A 129 6.38 17.81 -14.02
C LEU A 129 7.78 18.22 -14.51
N LEU A 130 7.89 19.35 -15.19
CA LEU A 130 9.17 19.87 -15.70
C LEU A 130 10.16 20.17 -14.56
N VAL A 131 9.72 20.93 -13.56
CA VAL A 131 10.56 21.34 -12.43
C VAL A 131 10.99 20.11 -11.63
N TYR A 132 10.07 19.16 -11.41
CA TYR A 132 10.38 17.95 -10.67
C TYR A 132 11.42 17.07 -11.41
N GLY A 133 11.33 16.96 -12.74
CA GLY A 133 12.34 16.25 -13.53
C GLY A 133 13.73 16.89 -13.44
N ARG A 134 13.80 18.23 -13.32
CA ARG A 134 15.07 18.93 -13.11
C ARG A 134 15.75 18.56 -11.79
N TYR A 135 14.99 18.28 -10.70
CA TYR A 135 15.57 17.80 -9.44
C TYR A 135 16.29 16.46 -9.59
N PHE A 136 15.91 15.64 -10.58
CA PHE A 136 16.63 14.41 -10.94
C PHE A 136 17.79 14.63 -11.93
N GLY A 137 18.12 15.88 -12.25
CA GLY A 137 19.19 16.20 -13.20
C GLY A 137 18.86 15.88 -14.67
N MET A 138 17.57 15.68 -14.99
CA MET A 138 17.12 15.40 -16.35
C MET A 138 17.23 16.65 -17.24
N LYS A 139 17.55 16.46 -18.51
CA LYS A 139 17.55 17.55 -19.50
C LYS A 139 16.11 17.96 -19.84
N ASP A 140 15.84 19.27 -19.95
CA ASP A 140 14.52 19.81 -20.28
C ASP A 140 13.87 19.14 -21.49
N ALA A 141 14.63 18.90 -22.55
CA ALA A 141 14.12 18.22 -23.75
C ALA A 141 13.59 16.82 -23.46
N ALA A 142 14.29 16.06 -22.63
CA ALA A 142 13.86 14.72 -22.22
C ALA A 142 12.59 14.76 -21.34
N ILE A 143 12.52 15.72 -20.41
CA ILE A 143 11.34 15.89 -19.55
C ILE A 143 10.13 16.30 -20.40
N ARG A 144 10.29 17.31 -21.28
CA ARG A 144 9.22 17.79 -22.16
C ARG A 144 8.67 16.69 -23.08
N ALA A 145 9.52 15.78 -23.55
CA ALA A 145 9.09 14.61 -24.33
C ALA A 145 8.23 13.63 -23.53
N ARG A 146 8.42 13.54 -22.19
CA ARG A 146 7.64 12.65 -21.31
C ARG A 146 6.34 13.28 -20.80
N ILE A 147 6.26 14.61 -20.70
CA ILE A 147 5.10 15.30 -20.13
C ILE A 147 3.76 14.87 -20.76
N PRO A 148 3.61 14.77 -22.10
CA PRO A 148 2.35 14.34 -22.69
C PRO A 148 1.87 12.96 -22.19
N GLN A 149 2.77 11.98 -22.15
CA GLN A 149 2.48 10.62 -21.68
C GLN A 149 2.11 10.60 -20.18
N LEU A 150 2.80 11.40 -19.36
CA LEU A 150 2.51 11.49 -17.92
C LEU A 150 1.15 12.15 -17.65
N LEU A 151 0.80 13.19 -18.41
CA LEU A 151 -0.51 13.84 -18.32
C LEU A 151 -1.64 12.94 -18.84
N GLU A 152 -1.39 12.16 -19.89
CA GLU A 152 -2.32 11.14 -20.37
C GLU A 152 -2.54 10.04 -19.32
N PHE A 153 -1.46 9.53 -18.74
CA PHE A 153 -1.51 8.58 -17.64
C PHE A 153 -2.33 9.10 -16.46
N ALA A 154 -2.18 10.39 -16.11
CA ALA A 154 -2.97 11.04 -15.07
C ALA A 154 -4.40 11.40 -15.49
N ALA A 155 -4.78 11.21 -16.76
CA ALA A 155 -6.02 11.72 -17.37
C ALA A 155 -6.17 13.24 -17.19
N LEU A 156 -5.08 13.99 -17.42
CA LEU A 156 -4.98 15.44 -17.24
C LEU A 156 -4.48 16.17 -18.50
N THR A 157 -4.47 15.55 -19.67
CA THR A 157 -4.01 16.17 -20.91
C THR A 157 -4.72 17.49 -21.20
N HIS A 158 -6.04 17.55 -20.96
CA HIS A 158 -6.86 18.76 -21.12
C HIS A 158 -6.63 19.85 -20.07
N LYS A 159 -5.84 19.54 -19.01
CA LYS A 159 -5.49 20.40 -17.88
C LYS A 159 -4.00 20.72 -17.81
N ALA A 160 -3.24 20.50 -18.89
CA ALA A 160 -1.78 20.68 -18.91
C ALA A 160 -1.34 22.05 -18.37
N ASN A 161 -2.08 23.10 -18.69
CA ASN A 161 -1.78 24.49 -18.32
C ASN A 161 -2.53 24.94 -17.05
N ALA A 162 -3.41 24.12 -16.46
CA ALA A 162 -4.12 24.45 -15.24
C ALA A 162 -3.18 24.37 -14.03
N LYS A 163 -3.40 25.24 -13.04
CA LYS A 163 -2.70 25.21 -11.74
C LYS A 163 -3.37 24.23 -10.77
N PRO A 164 -2.64 23.72 -9.75
CA PRO A 164 -3.20 22.81 -8.75
C PRO A 164 -4.47 23.31 -8.08
N GLY A 165 -4.62 24.63 -7.86
CA GLY A 165 -5.82 25.22 -7.29
C GLY A 165 -7.08 25.07 -8.16
N GLU A 166 -6.92 24.82 -9.47
CA GLU A 166 -8.01 24.62 -10.44
C GLU A 166 -8.39 23.13 -10.60
N LEU A 167 -7.75 22.24 -9.84
CA LEU A 167 -7.94 20.79 -9.90
C LEU A 167 -8.76 20.31 -8.71
N SER A 168 -9.59 19.27 -8.93
CA SER A 168 -10.19 18.52 -7.82
C SER A 168 -9.12 17.76 -7.01
N GLY A 169 -9.44 17.32 -5.80
CA GLY A 169 -8.53 16.50 -4.97
C GLY A 169 -8.02 15.26 -5.69
N GLY A 170 -8.92 14.55 -6.37
CA GLY A 170 -8.55 13.37 -7.17
C GLY A 170 -7.65 13.72 -8.37
N MET A 171 -7.86 14.87 -9.00
CA MET A 171 -6.98 15.36 -10.08
C MET A 171 -5.59 15.70 -9.56
N ARG A 172 -5.50 16.41 -8.42
CA ARG A 172 -4.21 16.70 -7.77
C ARG A 172 -3.46 15.42 -7.41
N ARG A 173 -4.17 14.44 -6.84
CA ARG A 173 -3.56 13.15 -6.46
C ARG A 173 -3.01 12.40 -7.67
N ARG A 174 -3.72 12.38 -8.80
CA ARG A 174 -3.24 11.80 -10.06
C ARG A 174 -2.04 12.55 -10.64
N LEU A 175 -2.01 13.88 -10.54
CA LEU A 175 -0.85 14.67 -10.93
C LEU A 175 0.37 14.35 -10.04
N SER A 176 0.16 14.18 -8.73
CA SER A 176 1.22 13.78 -7.79
C SER A 176 1.79 12.41 -8.15
N LEU A 177 0.94 11.46 -8.56
CA LEU A 177 1.39 10.15 -9.06
C LEU A 177 2.18 10.30 -10.37
N ALA A 178 1.68 11.06 -11.35
CA ALA A 178 2.39 11.31 -12.60
C ALA A 178 3.76 11.98 -12.36
N ARG A 179 3.82 12.91 -11.40
CA ARG A 179 5.07 13.55 -11.00
C ARG A 179 6.08 12.55 -10.42
N ALA A 180 5.62 11.61 -9.61
CA ALA A 180 6.45 10.55 -9.05
C ALA A 180 7.04 9.59 -10.12
N LEU A 181 6.50 9.62 -11.35
CA LEU A 181 6.95 8.80 -12.48
C LEU A 181 7.91 9.53 -13.42
N VAL A 182 8.20 10.80 -13.20
CA VAL A 182 9.02 11.62 -14.14
C VAL A 182 10.40 11.01 -14.40
N ASN A 183 11.04 10.45 -13.36
CA ASN A 183 12.39 9.87 -13.42
C ASN A 183 12.39 8.37 -13.77
N ASP A 184 11.26 7.78 -14.18
CA ASP A 184 11.14 6.35 -14.50
C ASP A 184 11.59 5.44 -13.35
N PRO A 185 10.94 5.50 -12.18
CA PRO A 185 11.41 4.84 -10.98
C PRO A 185 11.24 3.32 -11.07
N GLN A 186 12.16 2.58 -10.44
CA GLN A 186 12.04 1.14 -10.27
C GLN A 186 11.15 0.76 -9.09
N LEU A 187 11.02 1.65 -8.11
CA LEU A 187 10.18 1.46 -6.92
C LEU A 187 9.39 2.74 -6.62
N LEU A 188 8.08 2.60 -6.47
CA LEU A 188 7.20 3.64 -5.96
C LEU A 188 6.94 3.43 -4.46
N LEU A 189 7.09 4.48 -3.68
CA LEU A 189 6.67 4.52 -2.28
C LEU A 189 5.43 5.41 -2.17
N LEU A 190 4.32 4.82 -1.76
CA LEU A 190 3.01 5.47 -1.72
C LEU A 190 2.51 5.46 -0.27
N ASP A 191 2.43 6.65 0.33
CA ASP A 191 1.89 6.80 1.70
C ASP A 191 0.43 7.22 1.61
N GLU A 192 -0.48 6.26 1.86
CA GLU A 192 -1.94 6.43 1.83
C GLU A 192 -2.44 7.13 0.55
N PRO A 193 -2.19 6.56 -0.66
CA PRO A 193 -2.37 7.27 -1.92
C PRO A 193 -3.83 7.60 -2.25
N THR A 194 -4.79 6.93 -1.64
CA THR A 194 -6.23 7.11 -1.94
C THR A 194 -7.04 7.76 -0.82
N THR A 195 -6.38 8.16 0.27
CA THR A 195 -7.05 8.85 1.38
C THR A 195 -7.65 10.16 0.92
N GLY A 196 -8.92 10.39 1.31
CA GLY A 196 -9.67 11.60 0.95
C GLY A 196 -10.19 11.64 -0.50
N LEU A 197 -10.05 10.56 -1.27
CA LEU A 197 -10.62 10.45 -2.61
C LEU A 197 -12.05 9.90 -2.55
N ASP A 198 -12.89 10.41 -3.44
CA ASP A 198 -14.19 9.79 -3.72
C ASP A 198 -14.02 8.39 -4.34
N PRO A 199 -15.06 7.52 -4.31
CA PRO A 199 -14.96 6.15 -4.81
C PRO A 199 -14.49 6.05 -6.27
N GLN A 200 -14.93 6.97 -7.14
CA GLN A 200 -14.56 6.94 -8.56
C GLN A 200 -13.08 7.31 -8.75
N ALA A 201 -12.60 8.35 -8.07
CA ALA A 201 -11.20 8.74 -8.12
C ALA A 201 -10.29 7.64 -7.54
N ARG A 202 -10.73 6.93 -6.48
CA ARG A 202 -10.03 5.80 -5.89
C ARG A 202 -9.89 4.65 -6.88
N HIS A 203 -10.96 4.23 -7.55
CA HIS A 203 -10.92 3.17 -8.56
C HIS A 203 -9.96 3.51 -9.69
N LEU A 204 -10.02 4.74 -10.21
CA LEU A 204 -9.10 5.18 -11.26
C LEU A 204 -7.63 5.17 -10.78
N MET A 205 -7.37 5.52 -9.53
CA MET A 205 -6.01 5.41 -8.96
C MET A 205 -5.54 3.95 -8.93
N TRP A 206 -6.40 3.01 -8.49
CA TRP A 206 -6.07 1.58 -8.49
C TRP A 206 -5.76 1.04 -9.88
N GLU A 207 -6.54 1.40 -10.90
CA GLU A 207 -6.27 1.02 -12.29
C GLU A 207 -4.90 1.50 -12.76
N ARG A 208 -4.52 2.74 -12.40
CA ARG A 208 -3.20 3.28 -12.73
C ARG A 208 -2.07 2.54 -12.04
N LEU A 209 -2.24 2.22 -10.76
CA LEU A 209 -1.25 1.45 -10.01
C LEU A 209 -1.11 0.01 -10.54
N GLN A 210 -2.23 -0.65 -10.89
CA GLN A 210 -2.20 -1.96 -11.54
C GLN A 210 -1.50 -1.92 -12.90
N THR A 211 -1.70 -0.86 -13.70
CA THR A 211 -0.98 -0.67 -14.96
C THR A 211 0.53 -0.60 -14.74
N LEU A 212 0.98 0.15 -13.74
CA LEU A 212 2.41 0.26 -13.40
C LEU A 212 3.01 -1.07 -12.93
N LEU A 213 2.28 -1.83 -12.10
CA LEU A 213 2.67 -3.18 -11.68
C LEU A 213 2.81 -4.11 -12.89
N GLY A 214 1.83 -4.08 -13.82
CA GLY A 214 1.87 -4.84 -15.06
C GLY A 214 3.05 -4.46 -15.97
N GLN A 215 3.57 -3.26 -15.87
CA GLN A 215 4.78 -2.77 -16.54
C GLN A 215 6.08 -3.13 -15.78
N GLY A 216 5.97 -3.76 -14.62
CA GLY A 216 7.10 -4.21 -13.82
C GLY A 216 7.62 -3.18 -12.81
N THR A 217 6.94 -2.05 -12.58
CA THR A 217 7.28 -1.14 -11.48
C THR A 217 6.93 -1.81 -10.15
N SER A 218 7.85 -1.77 -9.17
CA SER A 218 7.57 -2.28 -7.83
C SER A 218 6.92 -1.18 -6.98
N ILE A 219 6.10 -1.58 -6.01
CA ILE A 219 5.37 -0.62 -5.16
C ILE A 219 5.50 -1.01 -3.69
N LEU A 220 5.83 -0.05 -2.84
CA LEU A 220 5.62 -0.10 -1.39
C LEU A 220 4.46 0.82 -1.05
N LEU A 221 3.37 0.25 -0.58
CA LEU A 221 2.12 0.96 -0.30
C LEU A 221 1.80 0.93 1.18
N THR A 222 1.54 2.08 1.82
CA THR A 222 0.82 2.08 3.10
C THR A 222 -0.64 2.41 2.86
N THR A 223 -1.51 1.72 3.55
CA THR A 223 -2.95 2.01 3.52
C THR A 223 -3.63 1.55 4.81
N HIS A 224 -4.75 2.16 5.10
CA HIS A 224 -5.72 1.70 6.07
C HIS A 224 -7.01 1.17 5.40
N PHE A 225 -7.09 1.23 4.06
CA PHE A 225 -8.18 0.66 3.28
C PHE A 225 -7.87 -0.79 2.92
N MET A 226 -8.64 -1.72 3.48
CA MET A 226 -8.41 -3.14 3.28
C MET A 226 -8.75 -3.60 1.86
N ASP A 227 -9.74 -3.00 1.23
CA ASP A 227 -10.09 -3.21 -0.19
C ASP A 227 -8.96 -2.78 -1.15
N GLU A 228 -8.23 -1.70 -0.83
CA GLU A 228 -7.03 -1.30 -1.57
C GLU A 228 -5.92 -2.35 -1.43
N ALA A 229 -5.67 -2.80 -0.20
CA ALA A 229 -4.66 -3.81 0.08
C ALA A 229 -4.95 -5.14 -0.62
N GLU A 230 -6.21 -5.61 -0.62
CA GLU A 230 -6.61 -6.84 -1.31
C GLU A 230 -6.46 -6.75 -2.83
N ARG A 231 -6.74 -5.58 -3.41
CA ARG A 231 -6.73 -5.38 -4.87
C ARG A 231 -5.33 -5.20 -5.45
N LEU A 232 -4.45 -4.51 -4.74
CA LEU A 232 -3.16 -4.08 -5.25
C LEU A 232 -2.00 -4.91 -4.75
N CYS A 233 -2.05 -5.37 -3.50
CA CYS A 233 -0.88 -5.96 -2.86
C CYS A 233 -0.80 -7.46 -3.12
N SER A 234 0.32 -7.90 -3.65
CA SER A 234 0.65 -9.31 -3.76
C SER A 234 1.06 -9.92 -2.41
N ARG A 235 1.60 -9.08 -1.51
CA ARG A 235 1.97 -9.45 -0.15
C ARG A 235 1.73 -8.28 0.80
N LEU A 236 1.40 -8.61 2.03
CA LEU A 236 1.13 -7.66 3.12
C LEU A 236 2.10 -7.86 4.26
N LEU A 237 2.50 -6.74 4.85
CA LEU A 237 3.18 -6.63 6.13
C LEU A 237 2.21 -5.99 7.11
N VAL A 238 1.77 -6.73 8.12
CA VAL A 238 0.87 -6.23 9.15
C VAL A 238 1.70 -5.70 10.32
N LEU A 239 1.57 -4.41 10.60
CA LEU A 239 2.23 -3.74 11.71
C LEU A 239 1.23 -3.43 12.83
N ASP A 240 1.64 -3.66 14.07
CA ASP A 240 0.96 -3.16 15.26
C ASP A 240 1.97 -2.80 16.33
N HIS A 241 1.75 -1.66 17.02
CA HIS A 241 2.68 -1.12 18.05
C HIS A 241 4.15 -1.14 17.62
N GLY A 242 4.42 -0.78 16.35
CA GLY A 242 5.77 -0.71 15.79
C GLY A 242 6.41 -2.07 15.46
N LYS A 243 5.70 -3.18 15.58
CA LYS A 243 6.20 -4.53 15.31
C LYS A 243 5.49 -5.16 14.11
N LYS A 244 6.19 -6.03 13.41
CA LYS A 244 5.60 -6.94 12.43
C LYS A 244 4.87 -8.05 13.18
N ILE A 245 3.55 -8.15 12.98
CA ILE A 245 2.72 -9.19 13.61
C ILE A 245 2.34 -10.30 12.62
N ALA A 246 2.30 -9.99 11.32
CA ALA A 246 2.10 -11.00 10.27
C ALA A 246 2.70 -10.54 8.95
N GLU A 247 2.97 -11.50 8.06
CA GLU A 247 3.41 -11.27 6.68
C GLU A 247 2.93 -12.42 5.79
N GLY A 248 2.36 -12.09 4.63
CA GLY A 248 1.87 -13.09 3.67
C GLY A 248 1.03 -12.48 2.56
N THR A 249 0.56 -13.31 1.62
CA THR A 249 -0.44 -12.86 0.66
C THR A 249 -1.76 -12.58 1.37
N PRO A 250 -2.60 -11.63 0.89
CA PRO A 250 -3.90 -11.34 1.50
C PRO A 250 -4.71 -12.61 1.77
N ARG A 251 -4.82 -13.47 0.75
CA ARG A 251 -5.58 -14.73 0.84
C ARG A 251 -5.01 -15.70 1.88
N ASN A 252 -3.68 -15.85 1.94
CA ASN A 252 -3.06 -16.75 2.91
C ASN A 252 -3.26 -16.25 4.34
N LEU A 253 -3.14 -14.94 4.57
CA LEU A 253 -3.37 -14.34 5.88
C LEU A 253 -4.82 -14.56 6.35
N ILE A 254 -5.80 -14.34 5.45
CA ILE A 254 -7.22 -14.62 5.75
C ILE A 254 -7.41 -16.09 6.11
N ASN A 255 -6.97 -17.01 5.25
CA ASN A 255 -7.19 -18.46 5.44
C ASN A 255 -6.49 -19.03 6.67
N GLN A 256 -5.35 -18.45 7.09
CA GLN A 256 -4.61 -18.92 8.27
C GLN A 256 -5.19 -18.42 9.59
N HIS A 257 -5.84 -17.28 9.56
CA HIS A 257 -6.24 -16.61 10.79
C HIS A 257 -7.75 -16.50 10.97
N LEU A 258 -8.56 -16.72 9.94
CA LEU A 258 -10.01 -16.53 10.00
C LEU A 258 -10.78 -17.79 9.62
N GLU A 259 -11.98 -17.86 10.10
CA GLU A 259 -13.04 -18.73 9.63
C GLU A 259 -13.48 -18.27 8.23
N PRO A 260 -13.82 -19.19 7.29
CA PRO A 260 -14.10 -18.82 5.90
C PRO A 260 -15.36 -18.00 5.70
N ASP A 261 -16.39 -18.24 6.53
CA ASP A 261 -17.71 -17.63 6.40
C ASP A 261 -18.01 -16.63 7.52
N VAL A 262 -18.53 -15.48 7.14
CA VAL A 262 -19.04 -14.46 8.06
C VAL A 262 -20.51 -14.22 7.79
N VAL A 263 -21.34 -14.35 8.82
CA VAL A 263 -22.76 -14.00 8.79
C VAL A 263 -22.98 -12.78 9.67
N GLU A 264 -23.30 -11.67 9.02
CA GLU A 264 -23.65 -10.42 9.68
C GLU A 264 -25.16 -10.40 9.91
N VAL A 265 -25.57 -10.15 11.14
CA VAL A 265 -26.97 -10.02 11.49
C VAL A 265 -27.23 -8.67 12.11
N TYR A 266 -28.16 -7.94 11.54
CA TYR A 266 -28.47 -6.56 11.97
C TYR A 266 -29.97 -6.29 12.00
N GLY A 267 -30.35 -5.34 12.85
CA GLY A 267 -31.73 -4.94 13.10
C GLY A 267 -32.06 -4.92 14.59
N ALA A 268 -33.23 -4.40 14.90
CA ALA A 268 -33.65 -4.27 16.29
C ALA A 268 -33.67 -5.62 17.03
N GLY A 269 -32.86 -5.73 18.07
CA GLY A 269 -32.72 -6.95 18.87
C GLY A 269 -31.66 -7.96 18.38
N ALA A 270 -30.92 -7.65 17.31
CA ALA A 270 -29.84 -8.55 16.83
C ALA A 270 -28.80 -8.84 17.92
N GLN A 271 -28.48 -7.87 18.79
CA GLN A 271 -27.53 -8.05 19.90
C GLN A 271 -27.89 -9.23 20.84
N ALA A 272 -29.20 -9.51 21.04
CA ALA A 272 -29.65 -10.63 21.87
C ALA A 272 -29.20 -11.98 21.32
N LEU A 273 -28.84 -12.06 20.03
CA LEU A 273 -28.31 -13.31 19.44
C LEU A 273 -26.94 -13.69 20.01
N ALA A 274 -26.20 -12.73 20.56
CA ALA A 274 -24.91 -13.03 21.20
C ALA A 274 -25.04 -13.97 22.41
N ASP A 275 -26.21 -13.97 23.07
CA ASP A 275 -26.54 -14.84 24.21
C ASP A 275 -27.49 -16.01 23.83
N SER A 276 -27.87 -16.08 22.53
CA SER A 276 -28.75 -17.13 22.02
C SER A 276 -28.03 -18.47 21.81
N PRO A 277 -28.76 -19.58 21.65
CA PRO A 277 -28.18 -20.87 21.27
C PRO A 277 -27.40 -20.86 19.96
N LEU A 278 -27.69 -19.91 19.07
CA LEU A 278 -26.99 -19.73 17.76
C LEU A 278 -25.50 -19.46 17.93
N LYS A 279 -25.05 -18.92 19.07
CA LYS A 279 -23.65 -18.77 19.40
C LYS A 279 -22.83 -20.06 19.23
N ARG A 280 -23.47 -21.23 19.45
CA ARG A 280 -22.82 -22.55 19.32
C ARG A 280 -22.54 -22.95 17.87
N LEU A 281 -23.15 -22.27 16.89
CA LEU A 281 -22.94 -22.49 15.46
C LEU A 281 -21.78 -21.63 14.88
N ALA A 282 -21.23 -20.76 15.71
CA ALA A 282 -20.07 -19.95 15.35
C ALA A 282 -18.83 -20.38 16.12
N ALA A 283 -17.68 -20.36 15.48
CA ALA A 283 -16.39 -20.53 16.14
C ALA A 283 -16.00 -19.26 16.91
N ARG A 284 -16.43 -18.10 16.41
CA ARG A 284 -16.20 -16.78 17.01
C ARG A 284 -17.43 -15.89 16.77
N LEU A 285 -17.70 -15.00 17.71
CA LEU A 285 -18.79 -14.03 17.64
C LEU A 285 -18.27 -12.66 18.08
N GLU A 286 -18.63 -11.63 17.33
CA GLU A 286 -18.34 -10.24 17.65
C GLU A 286 -19.63 -9.41 17.58
N VAL A 287 -19.71 -8.38 18.43
CA VAL A 287 -20.82 -7.44 18.45
C VAL A 287 -20.27 -6.04 18.25
N SER A 288 -20.78 -5.36 17.23
CA SER A 288 -20.43 -3.97 16.96
C SER A 288 -21.69 -3.16 16.70
N GLY A 289 -22.02 -2.25 17.62
CA GLY A 289 -23.28 -1.53 17.60
C GLY A 289 -24.47 -2.47 17.57
N GLU A 290 -25.38 -2.32 16.62
CA GLU A 290 -26.56 -3.18 16.43
C GLU A 290 -26.32 -4.40 15.52
N THR A 291 -25.06 -4.68 15.17
CA THR A 291 -24.69 -5.78 14.29
C THR A 291 -23.96 -6.86 15.07
N VAL A 292 -24.32 -8.12 14.82
CA VAL A 292 -23.65 -9.30 15.34
C VAL A 292 -23.00 -10.04 14.18
N PHE A 293 -21.70 -10.33 14.32
CA PHE A 293 -20.89 -11.05 13.34
C PHE A 293 -20.65 -12.46 13.86
N PHE A 294 -21.12 -13.44 13.12
CA PHE A 294 -20.85 -14.85 13.36
C PHE A 294 -19.79 -15.34 12.40
N TYR A 295 -18.65 -15.77 12.92
CA TYR A 295 -17.56 -16.37 12.15
C TYR A 295 -17.65 -17.88 12.26
N THR A 296 -17.80 -18.59 11.13
CA THR A 296 -18.08 -20.01 11.12
C THR A 296 -17.35 -20.75 9.99
N GLN A 297 -17.17 -22.06 10.17
CA GLN A 297 -16.64 -22.93 9.12
C GLN A 297 -17.68 -23.29 8.05
N ASP A 298 -18.96 -23.27 8.41
CA ASP A 298 -20.10 -23.51 7.50
C ASP A 298 -21.31 -22.70 7.99
N ALA A 299 -21.73 -21.74 7.15
CA ALA A 299 -22.83 -20.86 7.48
C ALA A 299 -24.22 -21.49 7.30
N LYS A 300 -24.33 -22.69 6.70
CA LYS A 300 -25.61 -23.26 6.25
C LYS A 300 -26.65 -23.42 7.39
N LEU A 301 -26.26 -24.05 8.48
CA LEU A 301 -27.17 -24.26 9.61
C LEU A 301 -27.53 -22.95 10.31
N LEU A 302 -26.57 -22.05 10.43
CA LEU A 302 -26.80 -20.73 11.02
C LEU A 302 -27.80 -19.90 10.20
N LEU A 303 -27.65 -19.88 8.87
CA LEU A 303 -28.56 -19.18 7.97
C LEU A 303 -29.98 -19.76 8.00
N GLN A 304 -30.11 -21.10 8.07
CA GLN A 304 -31.41 -21.75 8.17
C GLN A 304 -32.11 -21.40 9.49
N SER A 305 -31.38 -21.44 10.62
CA SER A 305 -31.95 -21.09 11.94
C SER A 305 -32.32 -19.61 12.00
N LEU A 306 -31.49 -18.71 11.45
CA LEU A 306 -31.80 -17.27 11.39
C LEU A 306 -33.06 -17.00 10.57
N ALA A 307 -33.21 -17.64 9.42
CA ALA A 307 -34.36 -17.46 8.54
C ALA A 307 -35.67 -17.97 9.19
N TYR A 308 -35.59 -19.04 9.97
CA TYR A 308 -36.76 -19.66 10.62
C TYR A 308 -37.12 -18.94 11.93
N ASP A 309 -36.17 -18.75 12.82
CA ASP A 309 -36.43 -18.25 14.18
C ASP A 309 -36.45 -16.74 14.30
N TYR A 310 -35.74 -16.04 13.36
CA TYR A 310 -35.56 -14.58 13.42
C TYR A 310 -35.83 -13.90 12.06
N PRO A 311 -36.99 -14.10 11.42
CA PRO A 311 -37.28 -13.63 10.07
C PRO A 311 -37.35 -12.10 9.93
N LYS A 312 -37.37 -11.36 11.04
CA LYS A 312 -37.38 -9.89 11.06
C LYS A 312 -35.96 -9.29 11.04
N LEU A 313 -34.94 -10.08 11.35
CA LEU A 313 -33.56 -9.64 11.29
C LEU A 313 -33.03 -9.74 9.86
N ARG A 314 -32.18 -8.80 9.49
CA ARG A 314 -31.50 -8.84 8.20
C ARG A 314 -30.20 -9.61 8.35
N THR A 315 -29.91 -10.46 7.39
CA THR A 315 -28.68 -11.26 7.35
C THR A 315 -27.93 -11.00 6.07
N LEU A 316 -26.60 -10.87 6.19
CA LEU A 316 -25.66 -10.82 5.07
C LEU A 316 -24.64 -11.94 5.27
N HIS A 317 -24.57 -12.86 4.32
CA HIS A 317 -23.54 -13.88 4.26
C HIS A 317 -22.45 -13.46 3.28
N ARG A 318 -21.21 -13.48 3.72
CA ARG A 318 -20.04 -13.17 2.91
C ARG A 318 -18.81 -13.99 3.34
N PRO A 319 -17.81 -14.15 2.46
CA PRO A 319 -16.51 -14.67 2.89
C PRO A 319 -15.83 -13.69 3.86
N ALA A 320 -14.93 -14.22 4.69
CA ALA A 320 -14.04 -13.39 5.50
C ALA A 320 -13.09 -12.58 4.62
N ASN A 321 -12.74 -11.38 5.07
CA ASN A 321 -11.90 -10.44 4.35
C ASN A 321 -10.75 -9.88 5.23
N LEU A 322 -9.94 -8.97 4.68
CA LEU A 322 -8.83 -8.35 5.42
C LEU A 322 -9.31 -7.46 6.58
N GLU A 323 -10.51 -6.89 6.50
CA GLU A 323 -11.06 -6.08 7.60
C GLU A 323 -11.30 -6.95 8.84
N ASP A 324 -11.87 -8.15 8.65
CA ASP A 324 -12.05 -9.14 9.70
C ASP A 324 -10.72 -9.61 10.30
N LEU A 325 -9.71 -9.81 9.43
CA LEU A 325 -8.36 -10.15 9.85
C LEU A 325 -7.76 -9.07 10.74
N PHE A 326 -7.88 -7.83 10.31
CA PHE A 326 -7.35 -6.68 11.01
C PHE A 326 -8.00 -6.53 12.40
N LEU A 327 -9.32 -6.64 12.48
CA LEU A 327 -10.08 -6.63 13.74
C LEU A 327 -9.60 -7.72 14.69
N LYS A 328 -9.48 -8.96 14.20
CA LYS A 328 -9.02 -10.10 15.00
C LYS A 328 -7.61 -9.93 15.54
N MET A 329 -6.69 -9.39 14.71
CA MET A 329 -5.26 -9.29 15.07
C MET A 329 -4.96 -8.11 15.98
N THR A 330 -5.65 -6.99 15.79
CA THR A 330 -5.35 -5.74 16.52
C THR A 330 -6.33 -5.44 17.65
N GLY A 331 -7.51 -6.10 17.66
CA GLY A 331 -8.58 -5.83 18.61
C GLY A 331 -9.20 -4.42 18.47
N ARG A 332 -8.95 -3.72 17.35
CA ARG A 332 -9.38 -2.35 17.11
C ARG A 332 -10.17 -2.24 15.81
N GLN A 333 -11.25 -1.46 15.82
CA GLN A 333 -11.93 -1.07 14.59
C GLN A 333 -11.09 -0.05 13.82
N ILE A 334 -11.02 -0.21 12.47
CA ILE A 334 -10.26 0.69 11.58
C ILE A 334 -10.83 2.11 11.57
N ARG A 335 -12.09 2.29 12.01
CA ARG A 335 -12.87 3.53 11.88
C ARG A 335 -12.82 4.45 13.10
N GLU A 336 -12.10 4.13 14.15
CA GLU A 336 -11.96 5.04 15.29
C GLU A 336 -10.79 5.99 15.07
N GLU A 337 -11.13 7.26 14.92
CA GLU A 337 -10.36 8.50 14.79
C GLU A 337 -10.38 9.11 13.36
N ALA A 338 -11.49 9.76 13.04
CA ALA A 338 -11.55 10.86 12.07
C ALA A 338 -11.59 12.18 12.82
#